data_43813cac4ea3c21441c1dda474533d4a
#
_entry.id   43813cac4ea3c21441c1dda474533d4a
#
_cell.length_a   1.000
_cell.length_b   1.000
_cell.length_c   1.000
_cell.angle_alpha   90.00
_cell.angle_beta   90.00
_cell.angle_gamma   90.00
#
_symmetry.space_group_name_H-M   'P 1'
#
loop_
_entity.id
_entity.type
_entity.pdbx_description
1 polymer ?
#
loop_
_entity_poly.entity_id
_entity_poly.type
_entity_poly.pdbx_seq_one_letter_code
_entity_poly.pdbx_strand_id
1 'polypeptide(L)'
;PVDIQAQTGKPALEVVYTVLHAGGKFGGGGYKVSGGLHGVGASVVNALSEWLEVEVSKDGKIYQMKFSRGHITQEMRIIGTTDKHGTKVTFKPDPEMFDTLEYDYETLHTRMREQAFLNAGLHITIRDERIESADKPEKERMDSMCYEGGIREFVRWYNRHKTPIHEQVIYMSGSKGDDTAEVALQYNDSFNSNIVSFANDIHTPEGGMHEEGFKRALTNVLNAYGVKKGYIKGDDKVTGDDVREGLTAIVSVKLTEAQFEGQTKAKLGNASMRTLVSNIVTQQLTEFLEENPAVGKLILDKAMMANRAREAARKAREAIRRKTGLESGQMPDKLRDCNDTD
;
A
#
# COMPACT_ATOMS: atom_id res chain seq x y z
N PRO A 1 -18.86 -19.38 -9.06
CA PRO A 1 -20.02 -19.79 -9.84
C PRO A 1 -19.87 -21.23 -10.30
N VAL A 2 -20.95 -22.00 -10.28
CA VAL A 2 -21.01 -23.43 -10.70
C VAL A 2 -21.92 -23.63 -11.91
N ASP A 3 -22.61 -22.58 -12.32
CA ASP A 3 -23.58 -22.61 -13.43
C ASP A 3 -22.86 -22.79 -14.76
N ILE A 4 -23.57 -23.31 -15.78
CA ILE A 4 -23.01 -23.42 -17.13
C ILE A 4 -22.91 -22.02 -17.74
N GLN A 5 -21.71 -21.66 -18.21
CA GLN A 5 -21.47 -20.40 -18.88
C GLN A 5 -22.01 -20.46 -20.32
N ALA A 6 -22.90 -19.52 -20.66
CA ALA A 6 -23.60 -19.53 -21.96
C ALA A 6 -22.66 -19.44 -23.19
N GLN A 7 -21.53 -18.74 -23.06
CA GLN A 7 -20.59 -18.55 -24.16
C GLN A 7 -19.74 -19.79 -24.47
N THR A 8 -19.37 -20.57 -23.44
CA THR A 8 -18.46 -21.71 -23.59
C THR A 8 -19.16 -23.06 -23.51
N GLY A 9 -20.41 -23.12 -22.99
CA GLY A 9 -21.13 -24.35 -22.69
C GLY A 9 -20.52 -25.17 -21.55
N LYS A 10 -19.55 -24.64 -20.83
CA LYS A 10 -18.80 -25.30 -19.76
C LYS A 10 -19.22 -24.78 -18.38
N PRO A 11 -19.02 -25.55 -17.30
CA PRO A 11 -19.18 -25.04 -15.95
C PRO A 11 -18.32 -23.80 -15.72
N ALA A 12 -18.85 -22.74 -15.15
CA ALA A 12 -18.10 -21.52 -14.90
C ALA A 12 -16.86 -21.76 -14.02
N LEU A 13 -16.92 -22.76 -13.13
CA LEU A 13 -15.79 -23.20 -12.30
C LEU A 13 -14.64 -23.71 -13.18
N GLU A 14 -14.91 -24.53 -14.21
CA GLU A 14 -13.91 -24.97 -15.19
C GLU A 14 -13.28 -23.79 -15.90
N VAL A 15 -14.11 -22.87 -16.42
CA VAL A 15 -13.63 -21.71 -17.19
C VAL A 15 -12.68 -20.83 -16.35
N VAL A 16 -13.01 -20.58 -15.08
CA VAL A 16 -12.19 -19.76 -14.17
C VAL A 16 -10.80 -20.36 -13.96
N TYR A 17 -10.68 -21.68 -13.87
CA TYR A 17 -9.41 -22.34 -13.57
C TYR A 17 -8.62 -22.82 -14.80
N THR A 18 -9.21 -22.86 -16.00
CA THR A 18 -8.54 -23.40 -17.19
C THR A 18 -8.41 -22.41 -18.35
N VAL A 19 -9.19 -21.33 -18.36
CA VAL A 19 -9.18 -20.36 -19.46
C VAL A 19 -8.49 -19.07 -19.03
N LEU A 20 -7.50 -18.63 -19.82
CA LEU A 20 -6.84 -17.35 -19.64
C LEU A 20 -7.79 -16.21 -20.05
N HIS A 21 -7.66 -15.08 -19.39
CA HIS A 21 -8.49 -13.88 -19.63
C HIS A 21 -10.00 -14.14 -19.49
N ALA A 22 -10.37 -15.08 -18.65
CA ALA A 22 -11.76 -15.37 -18.30
C ALA A 22 -12.12 -14.87 -16.88
N GLY A 23 -13.39 -14.56 -16.69
CA GLY A 23 -13.93 -14.19 -15.39
C GLY A 23 -14.87 -12.99 -15.44
N GLY A 24 -15.58 -12.73 -14.34
CA GLY A 24 -16.59 -11.66 -14.20
C GLY A 24 -16.03 -10.22 -14.22
N LYS A 25 -14.70 -10.05 -14.41
CA LYS A 25 -14.04 -8.75 -14.57
C LYS A 25 -14.11 -8.21 -16.00
N PHE A 26 -14.37 -9.08 -16.96
CA PHE A 26 -14.55 -8.72 -18.36
C PHE A 26 -16.05 -8.65 -18.69
N GLY A 27 -16.56 -7.50 -19.06
CA GLY A 27 -17.97 -7.33 -19.43
C GLY A 27 -18.81 -6.42 -18.55
N GLY A 28 -18.19 -5.63 -17.69
CA GLY A 28 -18.80 -4.40 -17.16
C GLY A 28 -19.85 -4.54 -16.04
N GLY A 29 -20.00 -5.68 -15.37
CA GLY A 29 -21.10 -5.84 -14.41
C GLY A 29 -20.76 -6.45 -13.04
N GLY A 30 -19.60 -7.09 -12.88
CA GLY A 30 -19.33 -7.90 -11.69
C GLY A 30 -18.48 -7.21 -10.61
N TYR A 31 -17.58 -6.32 -11.00
CA TYR A 31 -16.64 -5.68 -10.08
C TYR A 31 -16.43 -4.22 -10.46
N LYS A 32 -16.70 -3.29 -9.54
CA LYS A 32 -16.39 -1.87 -9.72
C LYS A 32 -14.89 -1.60 -9.60
N VAL A 33 -14.22 -2.30 -8.72
CA VAL A 33 -12.78 -2.16 -8.42
C VAL A 33 -12.15 -3.53 -8.35
N SER A 34 -10.99 -3.71 -8.97
CA SER A 34 -10.25 -4.97 -8.93
C SER A 34 -8.75 -4.73 -9.02
N GLY A 35 -7.97 -5.40 -8.17
CA GLY A 35 -6.51 -5.48 -8.28
C GLY A 35 -6.05 -6.40 -9.41
N GLY A 36 -6.86 -7.38 -9.78
CA GLY A 36 -6.58 -8.28 -10.91
C GLY A 36 -7.09 -7.71 -12.22
N LEU A 37 -6.18 -7.38 -13.15
CA LEU A 37 -6.52 -6.74 -14.43
C LEU A 37 -6.67 -7.75 -15.60
N HIS A 38 -6.09 -8.93 -15.48
CA HIS A 38 -5.93 -9.83 -16.63
C HIS A 38 -6.76 -11.13 -16.57
N GLY A 39 -7.46 -11.41 -15.43
CA GLY A 39 -8.28 -12.62 -15.28
C GLY A 39 -7.48 -13.92 -15.43
N VAL A 40 -6.25 -13.95 -14.95
CA VAL A 40 -5.34 -15.11 -15.07
C VAL A 40 -4.93 -15.71 -13.73
N GLY A 41 -5.22 -15.07 -12.58
CA GLY A 41 -4.72 -15.49 -11.29
C GLY A 41 -5.06 -16.93 -10.93
N ALA A 42 -6.33 -17.33 -11.06
CA ALA A 42 -6.76 -18.68 -10.71
C ALA A 42 -6.22 -19.73 -11.69
N SER A 43 -6.22 -19.46 -12.99
CA SER A 43 -5.72 -20.37 -14.01
C SER A 43 -4.20 -20.54 -13.95
N VAL A 44 -3.45 -19.48 -13.60
CA VAL A 44 -2.00 -19.56 -13.37
C VAL A 44 -1.67 -20.39 -12.14
N VAL A 45 -2.37 -20.19 -11.01
CA VAL A 45 -2.17 -21.04 -9.82
C VAL A 45 -2.44 -22.50 -10.14
N ASN A 46 -3.51 -22.80 -10.91
CA ASN A 46 -3.80 -24.16 -11.35
C ASN A 46 -2.67 -24.73 -12.23
N ALA A 47 -2.20 -23.98 -13.24
CA ALA A 47 -1.14 -24.42 -14.13
C ALA A 47 0.20 -24.69 -13.42
N LEU A 48 0.50 -23.93 -12.37
CA LEU A 48 1.73 -24.05 -11.59
C LEU A 48 1.59 -24.98 -10.36
N SER A 49 0.49 -25.72 -10.27
CA SER A 49 0.25 -26.68 -9.19
C SER A 49 0.38 -28.12 -9.68
N GLU A 50 1.07 -28.95 -8.90
CA GLU A 50 1.09 -30.40 -9.08
C GLU A 50 -0.34 -30.93 -9.06
N TRP A 51 -1.15 -30.47 -8.12
CA TRP A 51 -2.60 -30.68 -8.09
C TRP A 51 -3.31 -29.50 -7.45
N LEU A 52 -4.57 -29.30 -7.85
CA LEU A 52 -5.46 -28.29 -7.28
C LEU A 52 -6.88 -28.87 -7.18
N GLU A 53 -7.53 -28.62 -6.05
CA GLU A 53 -8.89 -29.02 -5.75
C GLU A 53 -9.73 -27.79 -5.36
N VAL A 54 -10.92 -27.70 -5.93
CA VAL A 54 -11.88 -26.62 -5.60
C VAL A 54 -13.18 -27.26 -5.12
N GLU A 55 -13.64 -26.80 -3.95
CA GLU A 55 -14.96 -27.12 -3.40
C GLU A 55 -15.78 -25.84 -3.31
N VAL A 56 -16.99 -25.87 -3.85
CA VAL A 56 -17.94 -24.75 -3.81
C VAL A 56 -19.20 -25.18 -3.09
N SER A 57 -19.50 -24.53 -1.98
CA SER A 57 -20.75 -24.69 -1.22
C SER A 57 -21.75 -23.64 -1.74
N LYS A 58 -22.77 -24.09 -2.46
CA LYS A 58 -23.80 -23.23 -3.08
C LYS A 58 -25.12 -24.00 -3.21
N ASP A 59 -26.23 -23.32 -2.94
CA ASP A 59 -27.59 -23.83 -3.14
C ASP A 59 -27.83 -25.21 -2.49
N GLY A 60 -27.36 -25.39 -1.25
CA GLY A 60 -27.54 -26.62 -0.47
C GLY A 60 -26.61 -27.76 -0.87
N LYS A 61 -25.72 -27.59 -1.81
CA LYS A 61 -24.83 -28.61 -2.37
C LYS A 61 -23.36 -28.24 -2.26
N ILE A 62 -22.48 -29.25 -2.20
CA ILE A 62 -21.02 -29.08 -2.31
C ILE A 62 -20.61 -29.64 -3.67
N TYR A 63 -20.13 -28.74 -4.53
CA TYR A 63 -19.56 -29.06 -5.83
C TYR A 63 -18.03 -29.18 -5.70
N GLN A 64 -17.43 -30.19 -6.32
CA GLN A 64 -15.99 -30.41 -6.31
C GLN A 64 -15.49 -30.60 -7.74
N MET A 65 -14.31 -30.01 -8.02
CA MET A 65 -13.56 -30.21 -9.25
C MET A 65 -12.07 -30.32 -8.94
N LYS A 66 -11.35 -31.18 -9.67
CA LYS A 66 -9.90 -31.40 -9.43
C LYS A 66 -9.11 -31.21 -10.69
N PHE A 67 -7.88 -30.75 -10.51
CA PHE A 67 -6.94 -30.42 -11.57
C PHE A 67 -5.54 -30.93 -11.22
N SER A 68 -4.72 -31.09 -12.25
CA SER A 68 -3.28 -31.33 -12.15
C SER A 68 -2.58 -30.57 -13.27
N ARG A 69 -1.62 -29.71 -12.94
CA ARG A 69 -0.82 -28.94 -13.91
C ARG A 69 -1.69 -28.22 -14.96
N GLY A 70 -2.79 -27.61 -14.52
CA GLY A 70 -3.73 -26.89 -15.37
C GLY A 70 -4.79 -27.77 -16.08
N HIS A 71 -4.65 -29.10 -16.06
CA HIS A 71 -5.58 -30.03 -16.70
C HIS A 71 -6.62 -30.56 -15.73
N ILE A 72 -7.83 -30.79 -16.22
CA ILE A 72 -8.92 -31.39 -15.43
C ILE A 72 -8.58 -32.87 -15.21
N THR A 73 -8.56 -33.29 -13.96
CA THR A 73 -8.42 -34.71 -13.56
C THR A 73 -9.73 -35.29 -13.06
N GLN A 74 -10.64 -34.43 -12.61
CA GLN A 74 -12.01 -34.79 -12.24
C GLN A 74 -12.95 -33.65 -12.62
N GLU A 75 -13.93 -33.98 -13.46
CA GLU A 75 -15.02 -33.04 -13.79
C GLU A 75 -15.83 -32.66 -12.57
N MET A 76 -16.56 -31.54 -12.69
CA MET A 76 -17.40 -31.07 -11.61
C MET A 76 -18.45 -32.09 -11.21
N ARG A 77 -18.49 -32.45 -9.93
CA ARG A 77 -19.49 -33.34 -9.35
C ARG A 77 -20.00 -32.84 -8.00
N ILE A 78 -21.17 -33.27 -7.59
CA ILE A 78 -21.70 -33.03 -6.27
C ILE A 78 -21.16 -34.11 -5.34
N ILE A 79 -20.52 -33.70 -4.23
CA ILE A 79 -19.90 -34.59 -3.25
C ILE A 79 -20.66 -34.64 -1.92
N GLY A 80 -21.63 -33.74 -1.72
CA GLY A 80 -22.40 -33.68 -0.49
C GLY A 80 -23.40 -32.55 -0.47
N THR A 81 -24.06 -32.38 0.67
CA THR A 81 -25.00 -31.30 0.97
C THR A 81 -24.45 -30.42 2.10
N THR A 82 -24.82 -29.14 2.11
CA THR A 82 -24.37 -28.17 3.12
C THR A 82 -25.38 -27.04 3.27
N ASP A 83 -25.44 -26.47 4.46
CA ASP A 83 -26.16 -25.22 4.76
C ASP A 83 -25.27 -23.99 4.61
N LYS A 84 -23.97 -24.18 4.35
CA LYS A 84 -22.96 -23.11 4.21
C LYS A 84 -22.90 -22.60 2.78
N HIS A 85 -22.39 -21.37 2.64
CA HIS A 85 -22.06 -20.77 1.36
C HIS A 85 -20.57 -20.36 1.37
N GLY A 86 -19.84 -20.68 0.30
CA GLY A 86 -18.42 -20.29 0.21
C GLY A 86 -17.62 -21.16 -0.76
N THR A 87 -16.34 -20.90 -0.81
CA THR A 87 -15.40 -21.62 -1.68
C THR A 87 -14.16 -22.01 -0.88
N LYS A 88 -13.72 -23.27 -1.04
CA LYS A 88 -12.46 -23.79 -0.54
C LYS A 88 -11.56 -24.17 -1.71
N VAL A 89 -10.33 -23.68 -1.71
CA VAL A 89 -9.31 -24.03 -2.70
C VAL A 89 -8.14 -24.64 -1.98
N THR A 90 -7.73 -25.82 -2.42
CA THR A 90 -6.57 -26.53 -1.89
C THR A 90 -5.63 -26.82 -3.06
N PHE A 91 -4.35 -26.50 -2.92
CA PHE A 91 -3.39 -26.74 -3.99
C PHE A 91 -2.00 -27.06 -3.43
N LYS A 92 -1.20 -27.72 -4.23
CA LYS A 92 0.21 -27.99 -3.96
C LYS A 92 1.05 -27.45 -5.11
N PRO A 93 1.98 -26.52 -4.86
CA PRO A 93 2.88 -26.02 -5.89
C PRO A 93 3.68 -27.15 -6.53
N ASP A 94 3.93 -27.06 -7.84
CA ASP A 94 4.66 -28.06 -8.59
C ASP A 94 6.18 -27.91 -8.36
N PRO A 95 6.89 -28.93 -7.85
CA PRO A 95 8.34 -28.88 -7.68
C PRO A 95 9.12 -28.76 -8.98
N GLU A 96 8.52 -29.03 -10.14
CA GLU A 96 9.15 -28.81 -11.44
C GLU A 96 9.13 -27.35 -11.87
N MET A 97 8.30 -26.52 -11.22
CA MET A 97 8.09 -25.09 -11.57
C MET A 97 8.75 -24.14 -10.57
N PHE A 98 9.03 -24.58 -9.36
CA PHE A 98 9.55 -23.74 -8.29
C PHE A 98 10.81 -24.31 -7.66
N ASP A 99 11.82 -23.47 -7.45
CA ASP A 99 13.08 -23.84 -6.77
C ASP A 99 12.87 -24.22 -5.30
N THR A 100 11.85 -23.65 -4.67
CA THR A 100 11.43 -23.96 -3.28
C THR A 100 9.93 -24.04 -3.17
N LEU A 101 9.44 -24.95 -2.34
CA LEU A 101 8.02 -25.09 -2.00
C LEU A 101 7.71 -24.61 -0.58
N GLU A 102 8.70 -24.06 0.11
CA GLU A 102 8.53 -23.56 1.47
C GLU A 102 7.88 -22.20 1.47
N TYR A 103 6.74 -22.10 2.14
CA TYR A 103 6.07 -20.84 2.38
C TYR A 103 6.66 -20.12 3.57
N ASP A 104 6.97 -18.84 3.41
CA ASP A 104 7.31 -17.96 4.52
C ASP A 104 6.04 -17.39 5.18
N TYR A 105 5.84 -17.73 6.45
CA TYR A 105 4.65 -17.32 7.20
C TYR A 105 4.56 -15.80 7.35
N GLU A 106 5.68 -15.13 7.65
CA GLU A 106 5.67 -13.69 7.90
C GLU A 106 5.34 -12.89 6.63
N THR A 107 5.80 -13.34 5.48
CA THR A 107 5.47 -12.73 4.19
C THR A 107 3.97 -12.82 3.92
N LEU A 108 3.36 -14.01 4.10
CA LEU A 108 1.92 -14.18 3.92
C LEU A 108 1.11 -13.42 4.96
N HIS A 109 1.52 -13.48 6.22
CA HIS A 109 0.88 -12.80 7.34
C HIS A 109 0.86 -11.27 7.14
N THR A 110 1.99 -10.70 6.70
CA THR A 110 2.08 -9.27 6.38
C THR A 110 1.09 -8.88 5.28
N ARG A 111 1.02 -9.66 4.19
CA ARG A 111 0.08 -9.39 3.10
C ARG A 111 -1.39 -9.54 3.52
N MET A 112 -1.71 -10.54 4.32
CA MET A 112 -3.08 -10.72 4.84
C MET A 112 -3.47 -9.57 5.78
N ARG A 113 -2.53 -9.10 6.61
CA ARG A 113 -2.74 -7.94 7.48
C ARG A 113 -2.98 -6.66 6.69
N GLU A 114 -2.22 -6.41 5.62
CA GLU A 114 -2.46 -5.28 4.72
C GLU A 114 -3.87 -5.32 4.15
N GLN A 115 -4.31 -6.49 3.65
CA GLN A 115 -5.66 -6.67 3.11
C GLN A 115 -6.74 -6.42 4.16
N ALA A 116 -6.55 -6.86 5.39
CA ALA A 116 -7.50 -6.64 6.47
C ALA A 116 -7.60 -5.15 6.86
N PHE A 117 -6.49 -4.40 6.85
CA PHE A 117 -6.50 -2.95 7.09
C PHE A 117 -7.12 -2.14 5.93
N LEU A 118 -6.88 -2.55 4.68
CA LEU A 118 -7.39 -1.84 3.50
C LEU A 118 -8.87 -2.06 3.27
N ASN A 119 -9.44 -3.10 3.87
CA ASN A 119 -10.85 -3.46 3.76
C ASN A 119 -11.48 -3.57 5.15
N ALA A 120 -11.93 -2.44 5.69
CA ALA A 120 -12.50 -2.36 7.03
C ALA A 120 -13.61 -3.40 7.24
N GLY A 121 -13.56 -4.11 8.36
CA GLY A 121 -14.51 -5.18 8.70
C GLY A 121 -14.26 -6.53 8.00
N LEU A 122 -13.26 -6.63 7.10
CA LEU A 122 -12.88 -7.90 6.51
C LEU A 122 -12.15 -8.76 7.54
N HIS A 123 -12.66 -9.97 7.78
CA HIS A 123 -12.07 -10.92 8.70
C HIS A 123 -11.18 -11.91 7.95
N ILE A 124 -9.89 -11.93 8.27
CA ILE A 124 -8.90 -12.82 7.68
C ILE A 124 -8.23 -13.61 8.80
N THR A 125 -8.21 -14.93 8.66
CA THR A 125 -7.44 -15.82 9.54
C THR A 125 -6.35 -16.51 8.74
N ILE A 126 -5.12 -16.47 9.24
CA ILE A 126 -3.98 -17.25 8.74
C ILE A 126 -3.57 -18.26 9.79
N ARG A 127 -3.25 -19.49 9.36
CA ARG A 127 -2.75 -20.54 10.23
C ARG A 127 -1.63 -21.33 9.54
N ASP A 128 -0.53 -21.52 10.23
CA ASP A 128 0.55 -22.42 9.83
C ASP A 128 0.34 -23.79 10.55
N GLU A 129 0.04 -24.80 9.76
CA GLU A 129 -0.21 -26.17 10.25
C GLU A 129 0.95 -27.12 9.95
N ARG A 130 2.09 -26.61 9.49
CA ARG A 130 3.27 -27.43 9.21
C ARG A 130 3.81 -28.07 10.48
N ILE A 131 4.39 -29.27 10.35
CA ILE A 131 4.94 -30.05 11.47
C ILE A 131 6.04 -29.25 12.19
N GLU A 132 6.91 -28.59 11.42
CA GLU A 132 8.02 -27.77 11.94
C GLU A 132 7.54 -26.56 12.76
N SER A 133 6.29 -26.18 12.60
CA SER A 133 5.66 -25.08 13.35
C SER A 133 4.84 -25.56 14.55
N ALA A 134 4.68 -26.88 14.75
CA ALA A 134 3.80 -27.44 15.79
C ALA A 134 4.24 -27.06 17.22
N ASP A 135 5.55 -26.94 17.45
CA ASP A 135 6.14 -26.58 18.75
C ASP A 135 6.14 -25.06 19.01
N LYS A 136 5.81 -24.23 18.02
CA LYS A 136 5.72 -22.79 18.21
C LYS A 136 4.46 -22.42 19.00
N PRO A 137 4.48 -21.35 19.81
CA PRO A 137 3.28 -20.82 20.45
C PRO A 137 2.19 -20.51 19.40
N GLU A 138 0.93 -20.77 19.74
CA GLU A 138 -0.20 -20.58 18.82
C GLU A 138 -0.22 -19.19 18.19
N LYS A 139 0.09 -18.14 18.96
CA LYS A 139 0.20 -16.75 18.50
C LYS A 139 1.26 -16.49 17.41
N GLU A 140 2.24 -17.40 17.26
CA GLU A 140 3.30 -17.29 16.25
C GLU A 140 2.97 -18.06 14.97
N ARG A 141 1.93 -18.89 14.99
CA ARG A 141 1.51 -19.72 13.87
C ARG A 141 0.06 -19.51 13.44
N MET A 142 -0.70 -18.68 14.19
CA MET A 142 -2.08 -18.35 13.87
C MET A 142 -2.38 -16.90 14.27
N ASP A 143 -3.01 -16.16 13.37
CA ASP A 143 -3.55 -14.84 13.66
C ASP A 143 -4.91 -14.67 12.99
N SER A 144 -5.79 -13.93 13.64
CA SER A 144 -7.15 -13.62 13.16
C SER A 144 -7.34 -12.12 13.18
N MET A 145 -7.38 -11.51 12.02
CA MET A 145 -7.30 -10.08 11.79
C MET A 145 -8.64 -9.53 11.31
N CYS A 146 -9.11 -8.46 11.97
CA CYS A 146 -10.26 -7.69 11.54
C CYS A 146 -10.11 -6.27 12.09
N TYR A 147 -10.09 -5.27 11.22
CA TYR A 147 -9.81 -3.87 11.59
C TYR A 147 -10.95 -2.97 11.12
N GLU A 148 -11.83 -2.60 12.04
CA GLU A 148 -12.99 -1.74 11.76
C GLU A 148 -12.60 -0.30 11.41
N GLY A 149 -11.49 0.18 11.97
CA GLY A 149 -10.96 1.53 11.70
C GLY A 149 -10.16 1.65 10.41
N GLY A 150 -9.96 0.56 9.67
CA GLY A 150 -9.34 0.56 8.36
C GLY A 150 -7.92 1.15 8.36
N ILE A 151 -7.62 2.04 7.41
CA ILE A 151 -6.28 2.63 7.28
C ILE A 151 -5.89 3.56 8.45
N ARG A 152 -6.83 4.02 9.28
CA ARG A 152 -6.51 4.75 10.52
C ARG A 152 -5.83 3.83 11.53
N GLU A 153 -6.34 2.61 11.69
CA GLU A 153 -5.72 1.60 12.54
C GLU A 153 -4.38 1.14 11.96
N PHE A 154 -4.26 1.11 10.64
CA PHE A 154 -3.00 0.77 9.97
C PHE A 154 -1.89 1.79 10.31
N VAL A 155 -2.20 3.09 10.31
CA VAL A 155 -1.24 4.12 10.74
C VAL A 155 -0.85 3.92 12.21
N ARG A 156 -1.82 3.64 13.11
CA ARG A 156 -1.53 3.33 14.52
C ARG A 156 -0.66 2.09 14.68
N TRP A 157 -0.91 1.06 13.88
CA TRP A 157 -0.11 -0.15 13.88
C TRP A 157 1.34 0.10 13.46
N TYR A 158 1.59 0.93 12.44
CA TYR A 158 2.95 1.34 12.08
C TYR A 158 3.63 2.20 13.16
N ASN A 159 2.85 2.95 13.92
CA ASN A 159 3.36 3.80 15.00
C ASN A 159 3.39 3.11 16.38
N ARG A 160 3.02 1.83 16.49
CA ARG A 160 2.90 1.11 17.78
C ARG A 160 4.16 1.10 18.66
N HIS A 161 5.33 1.30 18.04
CA HIS A 161 6.64 1.36 18.72
C HIS A 161 7.28 2.76 18.63
N LYS A 162 6.51 3.78 18.29
CA LYS A 162 6.95 5.17 18.19
C LYS A 162 6.05 6.03 19.07
N THR A 163 6.54 7.22 19.43
CA THR A 163 5.76 8.19 20.21
C THR A 163 5.10 9.19 19.25
N PRO A 164 3.78 9.15 19.05
CA PRO A 164 3.07 10.15 18.27
C PRO A 164 3.20 11.53 18.89
N ILE A 165 3.42 12.58 18.09
CA ILE A 165 3.44 13.97 18.57
C ILE A 165 2.05 14.58 18.69
N HIS A 166 1.03 13.91 18.15
CA HIS A 166 -0.39 14.21 18.33
C HIS A 166 -1.20 12.91 18.37
N GLU A 167 -2.24 12.88 19.18
CA GLU A 167 -3.02 11.66 19.45
C GLU A 167 -3.86 11.21 18.26
N GLN A 168 -4.53 12.16 17.60
CA GLN A 168 -5.46 11.88 16.52
C GLN A 168 -4.75 11.51 15.23
N VAL A 169 -5.15 10.39 14.62
CA VAL A 169 -4.79 10.08 13.22
C VAL A 169 -5.64 10.97 12.30
N ILE A 170 -4.99 11.78 11.49
CA ILE A 170 -5.63 12.63 10.48
C ILE A 170 -6.09 11.73 9.34
N TYR A 171 -7.37 11.79 9.01
CA TYR A 171 -7.97 10.98 7.96
C TYR A 171 -8.73 11.86 6.97
N MET A 172 -8.52 11.57 5.70
CA MET A 172 -9.11 12.29 4.58
C MET A 172 -9.60 11.28 3.55
N SER A 173 -10.76 11.52 2.95
CA SER A 173 -11.30 10.65 1.92
C SER A 173 -12.17 11.42 0.93
N GLY A 174 -12.30 10.88 -0.27
CA GLY A 174 -13.16 11.45 -1.29
C GLY A 174 -13.22 10.60 -2.54
N SER A 175 -14.10 11.02 -3.47
CA SER A 175 -14.34 10.30 -4.72
C SER A 175 -14.50 11.26 -5.89
N LYS A 176 -14.26 10.71 -7.09
CA LYS A 176 -14.58 11.38 -8.36
C LYS A 176 -15.06 10.32 -9.34
N GLY A 177 -16.37 10.31 -9.62
CA GLY A 177 -17.02 9.20 -10.30
C GLY A 177 -16.96 7.93 -9.46
N ASP A 178 -16.48 6.84 -10.05
CA ASP A 178 -16.30 5.56 -9.36
C ASP A 178 -14.90 5.45 -8.67
N ASP A 179 -13.99 6.37 -8.95
CA ASP A 179 -12.67 6.39 -8.34
C ASP A 179 -12.73 6.99 -6.93
N THR A 180 -12.05 6.35 -5.98
CA THR A 180 -11.99 6.80 -4.59
C THR A 180 -10.56 6.90 -4.10
N ALA A 181 -10.33 7.77 -3.13
CA ALA A 181 -9.04 7.87 -2.44
C ALA A 181 -9.27 8.09 -0.93
N GLU A 182 -8.42 7.46 -0.15
CA GLU A 182 -8.33 7.58 1.29
C GLU A 182 -6.89 7.84 1.68
N VAL A 183 -6.69 8.74 2.61
CA VAL A 183 -5.38 9.05 3.19
C VAL A 183 -5.50 9.10 4.70
N ALA A 184 -4.63 8.39 5.40
CA ALA A 184 -4.49 8.51 6.85
C ALA A 184 -3.04 8.84 7.19
N LEU A 185 -2.82 9.77 8.12
CA LEU A 185 -1.47 10.15 8.52
C LEU A 185 -1.38 10.53 10.01
N GLN A 186 -0.19 10.35 10.57
CA GLN A 186 0.16 10.77 11.92
C GLN A 186 1.66 11.03 12.00
N TYR A 187 2.04 12.08 12.71
CA TYR A 187 3.44 12.37 12.99
C TYR A 187 3.89 11.76 14.31
N ASN A 188 5.15 11.38 14.36
CA ASN A 188 5.80 10.78 15.52
C ASN A 188 7.18 11.39 15.77
N ASP A 189 7.85 10.98 16.84
CA ASP A 189 9.14 11.50 17.29
C ASP A 189 10.34 11.06 16.43
N SER A 190 10.17 10.11 15.52
CA SER A 190 11.26 9.61 14.67
C SER A 190 11.70 10.62 13.61
N PHE A 191 12.86 10.37 12.99
CA PHE A 191 13.41 11.19 11.90
C PHE A 191 13.10 10.62 10.52
N ASN A 192 12.61 9.39 10.44
CA ASN A 192 12.31 8.71 9.18
C ASN A 192 10.86 8.94 8.77
N SER A 193 10.62 9.07 7.47
CA SER A 193 9.28 9.01 6.89
C SER A 193 8.91 7.56 6.56
N ASN A 194 7.65 7.20 6.80
CA ASN A 194 7.08 5.94 6.38
C ASN A 194 5.76 6.20 5.63
N ILE A 195 5.86 6.27 4.31
CA ILE A 195 4.71 6.46 3.43
C ILE A 195 4.49 5.15 2.68
N VAL A 196 3.32 4.54 2.87
CA VAL A 196 2.95 3.30 2.20
C VAL A 196 1.73 3.56 1.33
N SER A 197 1.84 3.22 0.06
CA SER A 197 0.80 3.53 -0.92
C SER A 197 0.24 2.26 -1.57
N PHE A 198 -1.07 2.30 -1.85
CA PHE A 198 -1.83 1.19 -2.42
C PHE A 198 -2.72 1.67 -3.55
N ALA A 199 -2.89 0.82 -4.56
CA ALA A 199 -3.85 1.01 -5.64
C ALA A 199 -4.63 -0.30 -5.84
N ASN A 200 -5.97 -0.26 -5.68
CA ASN A 200 -6.83 -1.45 -5.71
C ASN A 200 -6.32 -2.56 -4.78
N ASP A 201 -5.99 -2.19 -3.54
CA ASP A 201 -5.44 -3.06 -2.49
C ASP A 201 -4.09 -3.73 -2.81
N ILE A 202 -3.41 -3.26 -3.87
CA ILE A 202 -2.06 -3.69 -4.24
C ILE A 202 -1.06 -2.67 -3.71
N HIS A 203 -0.07 -3.14 -2.95
CA HIS A 203 1.04 -2.31 -2.48
C HIS A 203 1.86 -1.80 -3.67
N THR A 204 2.12 -0.51 -3.71
CA THR A 204 2.94 0.17 -4.73
C THR A 204 4.26 0.65 -4.11
N PRO A 205 5.28 -0.22 -3.97
CA PRO A 205 6.52 0.12 -3.26
C PRO A 205 7.33 1.22 -3.94
N GLU A 206 7.17 1.41 -5.24
CA GLU A 206 7.76 2.52 -6.00
C GLU A 206 6.85 3.76 -6.05
N GLY A 207 5.74 3.75 -5.29
CA GLY A 207 4.77 4.83 -5.24
C GLY A 207 3.95 4.98 -6.52
N GLY A 208 3.90 6.19 -7.06
CA GLY A 208 3.19 6.54 -8.28
C GLY A 208 2.42 7.84 -8.14
N MET A 209 1.52 8.12 -9.08
CA MET A 209 0.82 9.39 -9.20
C MET A 209 -0.01 9.77 -7.95
N HIS A 210 -0.62 8.79 -7.27
CA HIS A 210 -1.37 9.02 -6.04
C HIS A 210 -0.47 9.48 -4.88
N GLU A 211 0.70 8.88 -4.73
CA GLU A 211 1.67 9.24 -3.70
C GLU A 211 2.32 10.59 -4.00
N GLU A 212 2.62 10.88 -5.28
CA GLU A 212 3.10 12.20 -5.70
C GLU A 212 2.07 13.29 -5.38
N GLY A 213 0.80 13.04 -5.66
CA GLY A 213 -0.30 13.94 -5.33
C GLY A 213 -0.37 14.26 -3.83
N PHE A 214 -0.24 13.22 -3.00
CA PHE A 214 -0.17 13.35 -1.54
C PHE A 214 1.03 14.19 -1.09
N LYS A 215 2.25 13.81 -1.49
CA LYS A 215 3.50 14.49 -1.09
C LYS A 215 3.49 15.97 -1.46
N ARG A 216 3.03 16.29 -2.66
CA ARG A 216 2.93 17.68 -3.15
C ARG A 216 1.89 18.46 -2.36
N ALA A 217 0.69 17.93 -2.19
CA ALA A 217 -0.38 18.60 -1.46
C ALA A 217 0.00 18.86 0.00
N LEU A 218 0.55 17.85 0.68
CA LEU A 218 1.02 17.96 2.06
C LEU A 218 2.01 19.13 2.23
N THR A 219 3.03 19.19 1.36
CA THR A 219 4.04 20.24 1.41
C THR A 219 3.43 21.63 1.17
N ASN A 220 2.55 21.76 0.19
CA ASN A 220 1.90 23.01 -0.13
C ASN A 220 0.98 23.50 0.99
N VAL A 221 0.17 22.62 1.55
CA VAL A 221 -0.77 22.96 2.64
C VAL A 221 -0.02 23.40 3.89
N LEU A 222 1.03 22.69 4.30
CA LEU A 222 1.79 23.06 5.50
C LEU A 222 2.55 24.38 5.32
N ASN A 223 3.12 24.64 4.14
CA ASN A 223 3.72 25.94 3.85
C ASN A 223 2.68 27.08 3.86
N ALA A 224 1.53 26.87 3.20
CA ALA A 224 0.47 27.89 3.18
C ALA A 224 -0.08 28.18 4.58
N TYR A 225 -0.32 27.12 5.36
CA TYR A 225 -0.78 27.26 6.76
C TYR A 225 0.27 27.95 7.62
N GLY A 226 1.55 27.58 7.50
CA GLY A 226 2.65 28.19 8.22
C GLY A 226 2.82 29.68 7.94
N VAL A 227 2.70 30.09 6.67
CA VAL A 227 2.71 31.50 6.28
C VAL A 227 1.48 32.24 6.84
N LYS A 228 0.28 31.68 6.69
CA LYS A 228 -0.98 32.25 7.18
C LYS A 228 -0.96 32.49 8.69
N LYS A 229 -0.42 31.57 9.46
CA LYS A 229 -0.32 31.67 10.93
C LYS A 229 0.92 32.42 11.42
N GLY A 230 1.80 32.86 10.52
CA GLY A 230 3.02 33.61 10.85
C GLY A 230 4.15 32.76 11.44
N TYR A 231 4.08 31.43 11.31
CA TYR A 231 5.14 30.52 11.74
C TYR A 231 6.30 30.49 10.75
N ILE A 232 6.02 30.63 9.45
CA ILE A 232 6.99 30.72 8.36
C ILE A 232 7.09 32.17 7.92
N LYS A 233 8.30 32.76 7.94
CA LYS A 233 8.56 34.13 7.54
C LYS A 233 9.45 34.19 6.31
N GLY A 234 9.13 35.10 5.38
CA GLY A 234 9.94 35.32 4.18
C GLY A 234 10.11 34.07 3.31
N ASP A 235 11.35 33.78 2.96
CA ASP A 235 11.71 32.65 2.11
C ASP A 235 12.00 31.33 2.88
N ASP A 236 11.78 31.28 4.21
CA ASP A 236 12.02 30.13 5.08
C ASP A 236 11.02 28.97 4.87
N LYS A 237 10.65 28.70 3.62
CA LYS A 237 9.73 27.61 3.29
C LYS A 237 10.37 26.25 3.60
N VAL A 238 9.58 25.37 4.22
CA VAL A 238 9.97 23.98 4.44
C VAL A 238 9.89 23.18 3.15
N THR A 239 10.87 22.31 2.92
CA THR A 239 10.90 21.42 1.75
C THR A 239 10.02 20.19 1.99
N GLY A 240 9.79 19.41 0.93
CA GLY A 240 9.06 18.16 1.05
C GLY A 240 9.71 17.17 2.02
N ASP A 241 11.05 17.12 2.08
CA ASP A 241 11.77 16.25 3.01
C ASP A 241 11.60 16.70 4.46
N ASP A 242 11.68 18.00 4.71
CA ASP A 242 11.46 18.56 6.05
C ASP A 242 10.04 18.25 6.57
N VAL A 243 9.04 18.37 5.68
CA VAL A 243 7.63 18.09 5.99
C VAL A 243 7.37 16.61 6.26
N ARG A 244 8.15 15.72 5.65
CA ARG A 244 7.95 14.27 5.81
C ARG A 244 8.72 13.66 6.98
N GLU A 245 9.59 14.41 7.64
CA GLU A 245 10.30 13.91 8.82
C GLU A 245 9.35 13.49 9.93
N GLY A 246 9.46 12.24 10.39
CA GLY A 246 8.59 11.65 11.40
C GLY A 246 7.15 11.36 10.94
N LEU A 247 6.87 11.43 9.65
CA LEU A 247 5.57 11.14 9.09
C LEU A 247 5.36 9.63 8.91
N THR A 248 4.23 9.13 9.39
CA THR A 248 3.65 7.85 8.96
C THR A 248 2.36 8.14 8.21
N ALA A 249 2.26 7.68 6.96
CA ALA A 249 1.08 7.89 6.12
C ALA A 249 0.73 6.66 5.29
N ILE A 250 -0.57 6.41 5.15
CA ILE A 250 -1.15 5.43 4.22
C ILE A 250 -1.94 6.19 3.17
N VAL A 251 -1.65 5.91 1.89
CA VAL A 251 -2.37 6.45 0.74
C VAL A 251 -2.99 5.29 -0.01
N SER A 252 -4.31 5.17 -0.01
CA SER A 252 -5.04 4.10 -0.69
C SER A 252 -5.98 4.68 -1.73
N VAL A 253 -5.88 4.20 -2.97
CA VAL A 253 -6.81 4.58 -4.05
C VAL A 253 -7.48 3.35 -4.62
N LYS A 254 -8.76 3.50 -4.97
CA LYS A 254 -9.53 2.48 -5.68
C LYS A 254 -10.05 3.10 -6.98
N LEU A 255 -9.74 2.46 -8.10
CA LEU A 255 -10.07 2.94 -9.43
C LEU A 255 -10.45 1.78 -10.35
N THR A 256 -11.31 2.08 -11.33
CA THR A 256 -11.86 1.08 -12.26
C THR A 256 -10.82 0.59 -13.26
N GLU A 257 -9.97 1.50 -13.75
CA GLU A 257 -8.96 1.23 -14.77
C GLU A 257 -7.56 1.57 -14.28
N ALA A 258 -6.99 0.70 -13.43
CA ALA A 258 -5.65 0.90 -12.91
C ALA A 258 -4.59 0.64 -13.99
N GLN A 259 -3.69 1.61 -14.19
CA GLN A 259 -2.55 1.53 -15.08
C GLN A 259 -1.27 1.50 -14.24
N PHE A 260 -0.59 0.37 -14.24
CA PHE A 260 0.66 0.20 -13.52
C PHE A 260 1.85 0.23 -14.48
N GLU A 261 2.99 0.71 -13.99
CA GLU A 261 4.26 0.54 -14.67
C GLU A 261 4.76 -0.89 -14.39
N GLY A 262 4.72 -1.75 -15.41
CA GLY A 262 5.19 -3.13 -15.34
C GLY A 262 4.23 -4.15 -14.69
N GLN A 263 4.56 -5.42 -14.84
CA GLN A 263 3.76 -6.55 -14.37
C GLN A 263 3.76 -6.70 -12.85
N THR A 264 4.80 -6.24 -12.17
CA THR A 264 4.92 -6.27 -10.70
C THR A 264 3.94 -5.33 -10.00
N LYS A 265 3.33 -4.40 -10.77
CA LYS A 265 2.39 -3.38 -10.27
C LYS A 265 2.99 -2.49 -9.17
N ALA A 266 4.31 -2.30 -9.22
CA ALA A 266 5.05 -1.59 -8.19
C ALA A 266 4.78 -0.07 -8.17
N LYS A 267 4.31 0.50 -9.30
CA LYS A 267 4.08 1.93 -9.44
C LYS A 267 2.80 2.23 -10.22
N LEU A 268 1.97 3.13 -9.70
CA LEU A 268 0.73 3.55 -10.35
C LEU A 268 0.96 4.74 -11.29
N GLY A 269 0.55 4.59 -12.57
CA GLY A 269 0.71 5.58 -13.63
C GLY A 269 -0.45 6.57 -13.81
N ASN A 270 -1.63 6.31 -13.26
CA ASN A 270 -2.84 7.12 -13.50
C ASN A 270 -2.72 8.57 -13.02
N ALA A 271 -2.52 9.52 -13.92
CA ALA A 271 -2.40 10.94 -13.60
C ALA A 271 -3.66 11.53 -12.92
N SER A 272 -4.85 10.96 -13.18
CA SER A 272 -6.10 11.35 -12.51
C SER A 272 -6.01 11.17 -10.99
N MET A 273 -5.31 10.16 -10.50
CA MET A 273 -5.14 9.89 -9.08
C MET A 273 -4.27 10.94 -8.39
N ARG A 274 -3.27 11.51 -9.07
CA ARG A 274 -2.50 12.64 -8.54
C ARG A 274 -3.41 13.84 -8.24
N THR A 275 -4.30 14.15 -9.17
CA THR A 275 -5.24 15.27 -9.01
C THR A 275 -6.27 14.98 -7.91
N LEU A 276 -6.86 13.79 -7.90
CA LEU A 276 -7.86 13.41 -6.90
C LEU A 276 -7.29 13.48 -5.48
N VAL A 277 -6.17 12.81 -5.24
CA VAL A 277 -5.51 12.80 -3.92
C VAL A 277 -5.06 14.20 -3.53
N SER A 278 -4.46 14.97 -4.46
CA SER A 278 -4.03 16.34 -4.17
C SER A 278 -5.19 17.24 -3.75
N ASN A 279 -6.34 17.14 -4.40
CA ASN A 279 -7.51 17.95 -4.05
C ASN A 279 -8.07 17.58 -2.68
N ILE A 280 -8.24 16.28 -2.40
CA ILE A 280 -8.73 15.78 -1.12
C ILE A 280 -7.82 16.25 0.02
N VAL A 281 -6.52 16.04 -0.13
CA VAL A 281 -5.53 16.42 0.88
C VAL A 281 -5.49 17.95 1.06
N THR A 282 -5.50 18.73 -0.02
CA THR A 282 -5.47 20.19 0.06
C THR A 282 -6.68 20.71 0.82
N GLN A 283 -7.86 20.24 0.49
CA GLN A 283 -9.09 20.71 1.13
C GLN A 283 -9.15 20.25 2.59
N GLN A 284 -9.16 18.94 2.83
CA GLN A 284 -9.48 18.40 4.15
C GLN A 284 -8.35 18.59 5.17
N LEU A 285 -7.08 18.57 4.74
CA LEU A 285 -5.99 18.88 5.65
C LEU A 285 -6.00 20.36 6.04
N THR A 286 -6.34 21.28 5.11
CA THR A 286 -6.48 22.72 5.45
C THR A 286 -7.58 22.92 6.48
N GLU A 287 -8.75 22.33 6.29
CA GLU A 287 -9.87 22.35 7.24
C GLU A 287 -9.43 21.79 8.60
N PHE A 288 -8.81 20.62 8.62
CA PHE A 288 -8.33 20.00 9.85
C PHE A 288 -7.35 20.88 10.63
N LEU A 289 -6.37 21.48 9.95
CA LEU A 289 -5.37 22.34 10.59
C LEU A 289 -5.98 23.65 11.15
N GLU A 290 -7.02 24.19 10.51
CA GLU A 290 -7.74 25.36 11.01
C GLU A 290 -8.57 24.99 12.27
N GLU A 291 -9.18 23.82 12.30
CA GLU A 291 -9.96 23.32 13.43
C GLU A 291 -9.08 22.87 14.61
N ASN A 292 -7.84 22.43 14.30
CA ASN A 292 -6.89 21.86 15.27
C ASN A 292 -5.56 22.63 15.30
N PRO A 293 -5.55 23.91 15.66
CA PRO A 293 -4.34 24.75 15.54
C PRO A 293 -3.18 24.27 16.42
N ALA A 294 -3.45 23.61 17.55
CA ALA A 294 -2.42 23.02 18.39
C ALA A 294 -1.66 21.89 17.68
N VAL A 295 -2.38 21.02 16.98
CA VAL A 295 -1.80 19.93 16.17
C VAL A 295 -1.02 20.52 15.00
N GLY A 296 -1.61 21.52 14.30
CA GLY A 296 -0.95 22.22 13.21
C GLY A 296 0.38 22.85 13.63
N LYS A 297 0.44 23.42 14.82
CA LYS A 297 1.68 23.98 15.39
C LYS A 297 2.72 22.88 15.63
N LEU A 298 2.35 21.75 16.27
CA LEU A 298 3.27 20.64 16.53
C LEU A 298 3.89 20.09 15.24
N ILE A 299 3.09 19.92 14.21
CA ILE A 299 3.54 19.44 12.90
C ILE A 299 4.52 20.44 12.26
N LEU A 300 4.18 21.73 12.27
CA LEU A 300 5.06 22.77 11.73
C LEU A 300 6.34 22.94 12.53
N ASP A 301 6.29 22.90 13.86
CA ASP A 301 7.48 22.99 14.70
C ASP A 301 8.47 21.88 14.37
N LYS A 302 7.97 20.64 14.15
CA LYS A 302 8.80 19.51 13.72
C LYS A 302 9.40 19.73 12.32
N ALA A 303 8.61 20.15 11.33
CA ALA A 303 9.11 20.42 9.99
C ALA A 303 10.13 21.56 9.96
N MET A 304 9.93 22.60 10.75
CA MET A 304 10.88 23.71 10.89
C MET A 304 12.17 23.30 11.60
N MET A 305 12.09 22.37 12.58
CA MET A 305 13.28 21.80 13.21
C MET A 305 14.09 20.98 12.20
N ALA A 306 13.45 20.15 11.39
CA ALA A 306 14.10 19.40 10.31
C ALA A 306 14.77 20.34 9.29
N ASN A 307 14.07 21.40 8.88
CA ASN A 307 14.62 22.43 7.99
C ASN A 307 15.89 23.06 8.56
N ARG A 308 15.87 23.51 9.82
CA ARG A 308 17.03 24.11 10.49
C ARG A 308 18.21 23.13 10.57
N ALA A 309 17.95 21.88 10.93
CA ALA A 309 18.98 20.84 10.98
C ALA A 309 19.62 20.58 9.59
N ARG A 310 18.80 20.49 8.55
CA ARG A 310 19.26 20.33 7.16
C ARG A 310 20.10 21.51 6.69
N GLU A 311 19.64 22.75 6.95
CA GLU A 311 20.38 23.96 6.59
C GLU A 311 21.72 24.07 7.35
N ALA A 312 21.73 23.76 8.65
CA ALA A 312 22.96 23.72 9.44
C ALA A 312 23.96 22.70 8.89
N ALA A 313 23.49 21.49 8.54
CA ALA A 313 24.31 20.46 7.93
C ALA A 313 24.85 20.87 6.54
N ARG A 314 24.06 21.57 5.74
CA ARG A 314 24.48 22.11 4.44
C ARG A 314 25.60 23.14 4.62
N LYS A 315 25.40 24.12 5.50
CA LYS A 315 26.41 25.15 5.79
C LYS A 315 27.73 24.57 6.33
N ALA A 316 27.63 23.56 7.20
CA ALA A 316 28.82 22.89 7.73
C ALA A 316 29.60 22.16 6.62
N ARG A 317 28.92 21.45 5.71
CA ARG A 317 29.55 20.78 4.55
C ARG A 317 30.20 21.79 3.59
N GLU A 318 29.56 22.91 3.32
CA GLU A 318 30.10 23.97 2.46
C GLU A 318 31.38 24.59 3.11
N ALA A 319 31.35 24.85 4.42
CA ALA A 319 32.52 25.37 5.14
C ALA A 319 33.70 24.40 5.10
N ILE A 320 33.47 23.09 5.23
CA ILE A 320 34.53 22.08 5.11
C ILE A 320 35.09 22.05 3.67
N ARG A 321 34.23 22.05 2.67
CA ARG A 321 34.66 22.05 1.25
C ARG A 321 35.47 23.28 0.89
N ARG A 322 35.13 24.46 1.43
CA ARG A 322 35.91 25.69 1.24
C ARG A 322 37.31 25.57 1.89
N LYS A 323 37.41 25.02 3.10
CA LYS A 323 38.69 24.78 3.79
C LYS A 323 39.58 23.81 3.00
N THR A 324 39.01 22.71 2.51
CA THR A 324 39.75 21.72 1.72
C THR A 324 40.25 22.31 0.38
N GLY A 325 39.46 23.22 -0.25
CA GLY A 325 39.84 23.94 -1.46
C GLY A 325 41.02 24.89 -1.24
N LEU A 326 41.12 25.54 -0.07
CA LEU A 326 42.21 26.42 0.33
C LEU A 326 43.51 25.63 0.67
N GLU A 327 43.39 24.44 1.26
CA GLU A 327 44.52 23.58 1.61
C GLU A 327 45.11 22.82 0.40
N SER A 328 44.31 22.55 -0.64
CA SER A 328 44.75 21.83 -1.84
C SER A 328 45.25 22.73 -2.99
N GLY A 329 45.03 24.02 -2.89
CA GLY A 329 45.45 24.97 -3.92
C GLY A 329 46.84 25.48 -3.64
N GLN A 330 47.85 25.11 -4.46
CA GLN A 330 49.10 25.87 -4.60
C GLN A 330 48.76 27.27 -5.10
N MET A 331 48.27 28.15 -4.24
CA MET A 331 48.17 29.57 -4.56
C MET A 331 49.58 30.17 -4.55
N PRO A 332 49.95 30.93 -5.57
CA PRO A 332 51.17 31.73 -5.52
C PRO A 332 51.16 32.64 -4.28
N ASP A 333 52.31 32.79 -3.62
CA ASP A 333 52.51 33.51 -2.34
C ASP A 333 51.91 34.94 -2.29
N LYS A 334 51.47 35.47 -3.40
CA LYS A 334 50.92 36.83 -3.55
C LYS A 334 49.37 36.90 -3.69
N LEU A 335 48.67 35.76 -3.73
CA LEU A 335 47.21 35.73 -3.86
C LEU A 335 46.57 35.21 -2.55
N ARG A 336 45.63 35.94 -2.01
CA ARG A 336 44.79 35.52 -0.89
C ARG A 336 43.36 35.47 -1.36
N ASP A 337 42.63 34.49 -0.86
CA ASP A 337 41.19 34.38 -1.13
C ASP A 337 40.48 35.56 -0.48
N CYS A 338 39.51 36.13 -1.20
CA CYS A 338 38.68 37.22 -0.68
C CYS A 338 37.65 36.66 0.29
N ASN A 339 37.71 37.10 1.54
CA ASN A 339 36.76 36.69 2.58
C ASN A 339 35.48 37.55 2.61
N ASP A 340 35.38 38.57 1.75
CA ASP A 340 34.15 39.34 1.64
C ASP A 340 33.11 38.60 0.75
N THR A 341 32.08 38.18 1.39
CA THR A 341 30.85 37.70 0.75
C THR A 341 29.77 38.73 1.00
N ASP A 342 29.60 39.64 0.05
CA ASP A 342 28.37 40.42 -0.06
C ASP A 342 27.21 39.52 -0.46
#